data_9d6ad9859639a1f3cceb1f5f2e5dd5cd
#
_entry.id   9d6ad9859639a1f3cceb1f5f2e5dd5cd
#
_cell.length_a   1.000
_cell.length_b   1.000
_cell.length_c   1.000
_cell.angle_alpha   90.00
_cell.angle_beta   90.00
_cell.angle_gamma   90.00
#
_symmetry.space_group_name_H-M   'P 1'
#
loop_
_entity.id
_entity.type
_entity.pdbx_description
1 polymer ?
#
loop_
_entity_poly.entity_id
_entity_poly.type
_entity_poly.pdbx_seq_one_letter_code
_entity_poly.pdbx_strand_id
1 'polypeptide(L)'
;MRIAAKKVVEDVAIGDSISVNGVCLTVTDFGESWFTVDVIPETFRGSSLAQLRRQSEVNLERAMQMNGRFGGHIVSGHIDTVGTIERTWVEDNAKYYYIKVPETKLIAMKGSVTVDGTSLTVFGVDEEGFIISLIPETQEATVLGEKTSGDAVNVEFDMMAKYMERLLQVSGQTTGLTEERLQQLGF
;
A
#
# COMPACT_ATOMS: atom_id res chain seq x y z
N MET A 1 14.17 -13.79 4.01
CA MET A 1 14.87 -12.73 3.21
C MET A 1 15.77 -11.94 4.14
N ARG A 2 16.97 -11.47 3.68
CA ARG A 2 17.87 -10.62 4.50
C ARG A 2 18.02 -9.25 3.86
N ILE A 3 17.84 -8.20 4.66
CA ILE A 3 17.81 -6.81 4.23
C ILE A 3 18.90 -6.03 5.00
N ALA A 4 19.71 -5.26 4.27
CA ALA A 4 20.67 -4.34 4.87
C ALA A 4 19.92 -3.07 5.32
N ALA A 5 20.10 -2.69 6.58
CA ALA A 5 19.42 -1.53 7.16
C ALA A 5 20.18 -1.06 8.41
N LYS A 6 20.14 0.24 8.69
CA LYS A 6 20.75 0.80 9.91
C LYS A 6 19.67 1.42 10.81
N LYS A 7 18.93 2.40 10.29
CA LYS A 7 17.98 3.20 11.08
C LYS A 7 16.81 2.38 11.64
N VAL A 8 16.26 1.47 10.85
CA VAL A 8 15.07 0.67 11.26
C VAL A 8 15.41 -0.45 12.24
N VAL A 9 16.70 -0.75 12.45
CA VAL A 9 17.14 -1.81 13.37
C VAL A 9 17.63 -1.26 14.73
N GLU A 10 17.65 0.06 14.94
CA GLU A 10 18.18 0.68 16.17
C GLU A 10 17.44 0.25 17.45
N ASP A 11 16.13 -0.02 17.36
CA ASP A 11 15.28 -0.39 18.51
C ASP A 11 14.40 -1.63 18.20
N VAL A 12 14.79 -2.42 17.20
CA VAL A 12 14.02 -3.59 16.76
C VAL A 12 14.18 -4.77 17.71
N ALA A 13 13.11 -5.54 17.88
CA ALA A 13 13.11 -6.83 18.55
C ALA A 13 12.61 -7.94 17.60
N ILE A 14 12.94 -9.20 17.92
CA ILE A 14 12.38 -10.36 17.21
C ILE A 14 10.84 -10.36 17.41
N GLY A 15 10.10 -10.50 16.32
CA GLY A 15 8.64 -10.43 16.32
C GLY A 15 8.09 -9.05 15.96
N ASP A 16 8.91 -8.00 15.92
CA ASP A 16 8.48 -6.69 15.43
C ASP A 16 8.17 -6.70 13.94
N SER A 17 7.31 -5.78 13.52
CA SER A 17 6.99 -5.58 12.11
C SER A 17 7.81 -4.44 11.51
N ILE A 18 8.40 -4.71 10.35
CA ILE A 18 9.00 -3.69 9.49
C ILE A 18 8.31 -3.75 8.13
N SER A 19 7.89 -2.61 7.62
CA SER A 19 7.39 -2.46 6.26
C SER A 19 8.55 -2.47 5.27
N VAL A 20 8.48 -3.33 4.25
CA VAL A 20 9.43 -3.42 3.14
C VAL A 20 8.69 -3.17 1.84
N ASN A 21 8.92 -2.03 1.19
CA ASN A 21 8.10 -1.55 0.07
C ASN A 21 6.59 -1.66 0.38
N GLY A 22 6.18 -1.26 1.56
CA GLY A 22 4.78 -1.32 2.01
C GLY A 22 4.32 -2.69 2.50
N VAL A 23 5.10 -3.75 2.36
CA VAL A 23 4.73 -5.09 2.86
C VAL A 23 5.13 -5.23 4.32
N CYS A 24 4.17 -5.47 5.21
CA CYS A 24 4.41 -5.75 6.62
C CYS A 24 5.07 -7.11 6.79
N LEU A 25 6.30 -7.14 7.29
CA LEU A 25 7.08 -8.37 7.49
C LEU A 25 7.60 -8.46 8.92
N THR A 26 7.50 -9.66 9.50
CA THR A 26 7.94 -9.92 10.87
C THR A 26 9.43 -10.23 10.92
N VAL A 27 10.16 -9.54 11.80
CA VAL A 27 11.59 -9.73 12.03
C VAL A 27 11.84 -11.07 12.71
N THR A 28 12.70 -11.89 12.10
CA THR A 28 13.08 -13.21 12.62
C THR A 28 14.50 -13.24 13.22
N ASP A 29 15.36 -12.32 12.76
CA ASP A 29 16.72 -12.13 13.29
C ASP A 29 17.24 -10.76 12.86
N PHE A 30 18.18 -10.17 13.61
CA PHE A 30 18.75 -8.86 13.28
C PHE A 30 20.15 -8.66 13.84
N GLY A 31 20.83 -7.66 13.31
CA GLY A 31 22.14 -7.19 13.78
C GLY A 31 22.26 -5.68 13.60
N GLU A 32 23.44 -5.11 13.86
CA GLU A 32 23.67 -3.66 13.82
C GLU A 32 23.35 -2.99 12.47
N SER A 33 23.36 -3.75 11.36
CA SER A 33 23.19 -3.20 10.02
C SER A 33 22.36 -4.08 9.09
N TRP A 34 21.52 -4.96 9.64
CA TRP A 34 20.68 -5.85 8.86
C TRP A 34 19.56 -6.47 9.72
N PHE A 35 18.52 -6.95 9.07
CA PHE A 35 17.51 -7.83 9.66
C PHE A 35 17.10 -8.92 8.67
N THR A 36 16.48 -9.99 9.18
CA THR A 36 15.87 -11.04 8.37
C THR A 36 14.38 -11.14 8.65
N VAL A 37 13.66 -11.57 7.63
CA VAL A 37 12.21 -11.83 7.68
C VAL A 37 11.90 -13.11 6.93
N ASP A 38 10.85 -13.81 7.35
CA ASP A 38 10.24 -14.90 6.59
C ASP A 38 9.06 -14.37 5.80
N VAL A 39 9.02 -14.71 4.50
CA VAL A 39 7.96 -14.28 3.59
C VAL A 39 7.18 -15.51 3.17
N ILE A 40 5.90 -15.57 3.50
CA ILE A 40 5.03 -16.66 3.07
C ILE A 40 4.77 -16.60 1.56
N PRO A 41 4.50 -17.74 0.91
CA PRO A 41 4.33 -17.79 -0.55
C PRO A 41 3.23 -16.85 -1.08
N GLU A 42 2.15 -16.66 -0.35
CA GLU A 42 1.05 -15.76 -0.70
C GLU A 42 1.51 -14.31 -0.78
N THR A 43 2.20 -13.83 0.26
CA THR A 43 2.77 -12.47 0.31
C THR A 43 3.79 -12.26 -0.79
N PHE A 44 4.64 -13.26 -1.03
CA PHE A 44 5.65 -13.20 -2.09
C PHE A 44 5.02 -13.08 -3.49
N ARG A 45 3.96 -13.86 -3.77
CA ARG A 45 3.25 -13.82 -5.06
C ARG A 45 2.34 -12.60 -5.22
N GLY A 46 1.75 -12.13 -4.11
CA GLY A 46 0.81 -10.99 -4.10
C GLY A 46 1.47 -9.62 -4.00
N SER A 47 2.79 -9.53 -4.05
CA SER A 47 3.53 -8.28 -3.94
C SER A 47 4.67 -8.17 -4.95
N SER A 48 5.22 -6.97 -5.11
CA SER A 48 6.41 -6.72 -5.93
C SER A 48 7.69 -7.35 -5.35
N LEU A 49 7.65 -7.93 -4.14
CA LEU A 49 8.80 -8.63 -3.55
C LEU A 49 9.33 -9.77 -4.43
N ALA A 50 8.44 -10.41 -5.22
CA ALA A 50 8.81 -11.45 -6.17
C ALA A 50 9.77 -10.97 -7.29
N GLN A 51 9.79 -9.67 -7.55
CA GLN A 51 10.63 -9.05 -8.60
C GLN A 51 11.96 -8.53 -8.07
N LEU A 52 12.13 -8.48 -6.73
CA LEU A 52 13.37 -8.03 -6.11
C LEU A 52 14.54 -8.97 -6.43
N ARG A 53 15.68 -8.37 -6.70
CA ARG A 53 16.96 -9.06 -6.92
C ARG A 53 17.91 -8.78 -5.77
N ARG A 54 19.05 -9.46 -5.73
CA ARG A 54 20.12 -9.11 -4.79
C ARG A 54 20.54 -7.68 -5.03
N GLN A 55 20.67 -6.90 -3.95
CA GLN A 55 21.04 -5.48 -3.96
C GLN A 55 19.96 -4.53 -4.51
N SER A 56 18.72 -4.98 -4.72
CA SER A 56 17.59 -4.06 -4.94
C SER A 56 17.42 -3.17 -3.72
N GLU A 57 17.27 -1.89 -3.95
CA GLU A 57 16.87 -0.92 -2.93
C GLU A 57 15.40 -1.05 -2.62
N VAL A 58 15.03 -0.81 -1.36
CA VAL A 58 13.65 -0.92 -0.87
C VAL A 58 13.36 0.19 0.15
N ASN A 59 12.12 0.66 0.17
CA ASN A 59 11.62 1.51 1.23
C ASN A 59 11.49 0.69 2.51
N LEU A 60 11.94 1.24 3.62
CA LEU A 60 11.85 0.61 4.95
C LEU A 60 11.19 1.56 5.94
N GLU A 61 10.21 1.05 6.68
CA GLU A 61 9.54 1.81 7.72
C GLU A 61 9.24 0.92 8.93
N ARG A 62 9.49 1.46 10.13
CA ARG A 62 9.13 0.81 11.40
C ARG A 62 7.63 0.93 11.66
N ALA A 63 7.07 0.01 12.45
CA ALA A 63 5.73 0.17 12.98
C ALA A 63 5.60 1.51 13.74
N MET A 64 4.47 2.20 13.54
CA MET A 64 4.20 3.48 14.19
C MET A 64 4.07 3.32 15.70
N GLN A 65 4.75 4.15 16.47
CA GLN A 65 4.61 4.20 17.92
C GLN A 65 3.30 4.92 18.32
N MET A 66 2.69 4.53 19.45
CA MET A 66 1.44 5.13 19.95
C MET A 66 1.54 6.65 20.22
N ASN A 67 2.72 7.15 20.57
CA ASN A 67 3.00 8.57 20.78
C ASN A 67 3.63 9.23 19.54
N GLY A 68 3.71 8.55 18.41
CA GLY A 68 4.23 9.06 17.15
C GLY A 68 3.28 10.04 16.48
N ARG A 69 3.81 10.82 15.51
CA ARG A 69 2.98 11.66 14.67
C ARG A 69 2.34 10.84 13.56
N PHE A 70 1.09 11.16 13.26
CA PHE A 70 0.35 10.59 12.15
C PHE A 70 0.67 11.38 10.88
N GLY A 71 1.55 10.86 10.03
CA GLY A 71 2.12 11.59 8.89
C GLY A 71 1.45 11.33 7.53
N GLY A 72 0.24 10.79 7.51
CA GLY A 72 -0.47 10.44 6.27
C GLY A 72 -1.83 9.85 6.58
N HIS A 73 -2.19 8.72 5.96
CA HIS A 73 -3.36 7.92 6.34
C HIS A 73 -2.91 6.64 7.06
N ILE A 74 -3.87 5.85 7.56
CA ILE A 74 -3.55 4.57 8.24
C ILE A 74 -3.07 3.57 7.19
N VAL A 75 -1.79 3.20 7.30
CA VAL A 75 -1.14 2.20 6.44
C VAL A 75 -0.88 0.96 7.30
N SER A 76 -1.36 -0.19 6.84
CA SER A 76 -1.26 -1.45 7.59
C SER A 76 -0.13 -2.36 7.11
N GLY A 77 0.38 -2.11 5.92
CA GLY A 77 1.37 -2.97 5.27
C GLY A 77 0.76 -4.20 4.61
N HIS A 78 -0.53 -4.19 4.35
CA HIS A 78 -1.25 -5.29 3.70
C HIS A 78 -1.58 -4.91 2.26
N ILE A 79 -0.75 -5.39 1.35
CA ILE A 79 -0.84 -5.07 -0.08
C ILE A 79 -2.12 -5.68 -0.67
N ASP A 80 -2.90 -4.85 -1.33
CA ASP A 80 -4.13 -5.27 -2.01
C ASP A 80 -3.84 -5.73 -3.45
N THR A 81 -2.92 -5.05 -4.12
CA THR A 81 -2.56 -5.38 -5.50
C THR A 81 -1.14 -4.91 -5.86
N VAL A 82 -0.63 -5.43 -6.98
CA VAL A 82 0.58 -4.92 -7.62
C VAL A 82 0.15 -4.09 -8.82
N GLY A 83 0.49 -2.81 -8.79
CA GLY A 83 0.32 -1.89 -9.91
C GLY A 83 1.55 -1.87 -10.81
N THR A 84 1.38 -1.33 -12.02
CA THR A 84 2.47 -1.06 -12.96
C THR A 84 2.49 0.42 -13.29
N ILE A 85 3.62 1.06 -13.18
CA ILE A 85 3.81 2.43 -13.65
C ILE A 85 3.72 2.40 -15.18
N GLU A 86 2.68 2.98 -15.75
CA GLU A 86 2.51 3.02 -17.21
C GLU A 86 3.26 4.21 -17.82
N ARG A 87 3.21 5.37 -17.16
CA ARG A 87 3.93 6.57 -17.60
C ARG A 87 4.31 7.47 -16.43
N THR A 88 5.37 8.25 -16.65
CA THR A 88 5.81 9.32 -15.74
C THR A 88 6.00 10.60 -16.51
N TRP A 89 5.78 11.74 -15.87
CA TRP A 89 6.11 13.07 -16.42
C TRP A 89 6.45 14.02 -15.28
N VAL A 90 7.10 15.10 -15.62
CA VAL A 90 7.48 16.17 -14.68
C VAL A 90 6.72 17.43 -15.05
N GLU A 91 6.17 18.10 -14.04
CA GLU A 91 5.54 19.40 -14.16
C GLU A 91 5.99 20.24 -12.97
N ASP A 92 6.65 21.35 -13.25
CA ASP A 92 7.34 22.19 -12.27
C ASP A 92 8.31 21.37 -11.40
N ASN A 93 8.06 21.31 -10.10
CA ASN A 93 8.88 20.58 -9.12
C ASN A 93 8.32 19.18 -8.78
N ALA A 94 7.25 18.74 -9.41
CA ALA A 94 6.61 17.48 -9.12
C ALA A 94 6.82 16.45 -10.24
N LYS A 95 7.10 15.20 -9.86
CA LYS A 95 7.11 14.06 -10.76
C LYS A 95 5.81 13.29 -10.58
N TYR A 96 5.05 13.15 -11.65
CA TYR A 96 3.77 12.46 -11.71
C TYR A 96 3.95 11.04 -12.21
N TYR A 97 3.07 10.16 -11.73
CA TYR A 97 3.00 8.76 -12.11
C TYR A 97 1.57 8.39 -12.40
N TYR A 98 1.31 7.80 -13.56
CA TYR A 98 0.09 7.06 -13.81
C TYR A 98 0.36 5.59 -13.55
N ILE A 99 -0.35 5.02 -12.58
CA ILE A 99 -0.19 3.64 -12.11
C ILE A 99 -1.43 2.86 -12.51
N LYS A 100 -1.23 1.85 -13.33
CA LYS A 100 -2.28 0.93 -13.76
C LYS A 100 -2.48 -0.15 -12.70
N VAL A 101 -3.74 -0.44 -12.36
CA VAL A 101 -4.14 -1.47 -11.39
C VAL A 101 -5.36 -2.24 -11.91
N PRO A 102 -5.60 -3.49 -11.43
CA PRO A 102 -6.74 -4.29 -11.87
C PRO A 102 -8.11 -3.68 -11.57
N GLU A 103 -8.23 -2.89 -10.50
CA GLU A 103 -9.47 -2.21 -10.11
C GLU A 103 -9.18 -0.92 -9.37
N THR A 104 -10.04 0.08 -9.53
CA THR A 104 -9.90 1.42 -8.94
C THR A 104 -11.06 1.80 -8.01
N LYS A 105 -12.03 0.91 -7.79
CA LYS A 105 -13.27 1.19 -7.03
C LYS A 105 -13.05 1.70 -5.60
N LEU A 106 -11.90 1.37 -4.99
CA LEU A 106 -11.53 1.81 -3.63
C LEU A 106 -10.62 3.04 -3.63
N ILE A 107 -10.32 3.59 -4.81
CA ILE A 107 -9.46 4.76 -4.97
C ILE A 107 -10.34 5.97 -5.26
N ALA A 108 -10.22 7.01 -4.43
CA ALA A 108 -11.00 8.22 -4.57
C ALA A 108 -10.12 9.40 -4.99
N MET A 109 -10.62 10.25 -5.90
CA MET A 109 -10.00 11.54 -6.23
C MET A 109 -9.79 12.37 -4.98
N LYS A 110 -8.58 12.88 -4.76
CA LYS A 110 -8.14 13.57 -3.52
C LYS A 110 -8.16 12.71 -2.25
N GLY A 111 -8.42 11.42 -2.39
CA GLY A 111 -8.20 10.45 -1.32
C GLY A 111 -6.72 10.08 -1.17
N SER A 112 -6.46 9.12 -0.29
CA SER A 112 -5.12 8.59 -0.04
C SER A 112 -4.98 7.18 -0.61
N VAL A 113 -3.76 6.87 -1.03
CA VAL A 113 -3.34 5.53 -1.46
C VAL A 113 -1.91 5.31 -0.99
N THR A 114 -1.55 4.09 -0.65
CA THR A 114 -0.16 3.74 -0.33
C THR A 114 0.49 3.09 -1.55
N VAL A 115 1.65 3.61 -1.95
CA VAL A 115 2.46 3.04 -3.04
C VAL A 115 3.85 2.74 -2.50
N ASP A 116 4.28 1.48 -2.57
CA ASP A 116 5.54 0.98 -1.99
C ASP A 116 5.79 1.48 -0.55
N GLY A 117 4.72 1.53 0.28
CA GLY A 117 4.75 1.99 1.67
C GLY A 117 4.63 3.50 1.85
N THR A 118 4.63 4.27 0.79
CA THR A 118 4.52 5.74 0.86
C THR A 118 3.06 6.17 0.76
N SER A 119 2.55 6.90 1.77
CA SER A 119 1.22 7.50 1.78
C SER A 119 1.16 8.69 0.82
N LEU A 120 0.30 8.62 -0.19
CA LEU A 120 0.23 9.60 -1.28
C LEU A 120 -1.21 10.04 -1.56
N THR A 121 -1.35 11.27 -2.05
CA THR A 121 -2.63 11.81 -2.49
C THR A 121 -2.90 11.41 -3.95
N VAL A 122 -4.14 11.03 -4.22
CA VAL A 122 -4.63 10.73 -5.58
C VAL A 122 -5.01 12.02 -6.30
N PHE A 123 -4.38 12.32 -7.44
CA PHE A 123 -4.64 13.50 -8.27
C PHE A 123 -5.56 13.24 -9.45
N GLY A 124 -5.72 11.99 -9.85
CA GLY A 124 -6.62 11.53 -10.89
C GLY A 124 -6.91 10.06 -10.72
N VAL A 125 -8.08 9.61 -11.15
CA VAL A 125 -8.48 8.21 -11.16
C VAL A 125 -9.42 7.97 -12.33
N ASP A 126 -9.23 6.86 -13.04
CA ASP A 126 -10.12 6.34 -14.08
C ASP A 126 -10.37 4.83 -13.88
N GLU A 127 -10.92 4.16 -14.86
CA GLU A 127 -11.26 2.72 -14.77
C GLU A 127 -10.03 1.80 -14.76
N GLU A 128 -8.89 2.27 -15.26
CA GLU A 128 -7.69 1.45 -15.43
C GLU A 128 -6.57 1.77 -14.42
N GLY A 129 -6.61 2.95 -13.77
CA GLY A 129 -5.52 3.35 -12.90
C GLY A 129 -5.75 4.68 -12.19
N PHE A 130 -4.67 5.19 -11.62
CA PHE A 130 -4.70 6.43 -10.87
C PHE A 130 -3.40 7.23 -11.03
N ILE A 131 -3.47 8.52 -10.71
CA ILE A 131 -2.35 9.45 -10.78
C ILE A 131 -1.96 9.87 -9.37
N ILE A 132 -0.66 9.78 -9.09
CA ILE A 132 -0.01 10.36 -7.91
C ILE A 132 1.06 11.36 -8.36
N SER A 133 1.50 12.21 -7.44
CA SER A 133 2.67 13.06 -7.66
C SER A 133 3.61 13.02 -6.46
N LEU A 134 4.89 13.11 -6.74
CA LEU A 134 5.96 13.18 -5.75
C LEU A 134 6.62 14.55 -5.77
N ILE A 135 6.69 15.19 -4.62
CA ILE A 135 7.53 16.38 -4.39
C ILE A 135 9.01 15.96 -4.32
N PRO A 136 9.98 16.86 -4.52
CA PRO A 136 11.41 16.51 -4.51
C PRO A 136 11.86 15.69 -3.30
N GLU A 137 11.47 16.09 -2.10
CA GLU A 137 11.78 15.36 -0.86
C GLU A 137 11.35 13.89 -0.92
N THR A 138 10.13 13.60 -1.40
CA THR A 138 9.63 12.23 -1.52
C THR A 138 10.37 11.45 -2.61
N GLN A 139 10.78 12.13 -3.70
CA GLN A 139 11.58 11.50 -4.76
C GLN A 139 12.95 11.06 -4.24
N GLU A 140 13.60 11.87 -3.40
CA GLU A 140 14.92 11.57 -2.82
C GLU A 140 14.83 10.53 -1.67
N ALA A 141 13.75 10.59 -0.87
CA ALA A 141 13.59 9.77 0.32
C ALA A 141 13.05 8.36 0.04
N THR A 142 12.58 8.07 -1.17
CA THR A 142 11.94 6.79 -1.51
C THR A 142 12.45 6.22 -2.83
N VAL A 143 12.38 4.89 -2.97
CA VAL A 143 12.70 4.20 -4.24
C VAL A 143 11.77 4.59 -5.39
N LEU A 144 10.63 5.23 -5.10
CA LEU A 144 9.70 5.69 -6.12
C LEU A 144 10.32 6.77 -7.03
N GLY A 145 11.24 7.59 -6.50
CA GLY A 145 11.91 8.62 -7.29
C GLY A 145 12.67 8.08 -8.49
N GLU A 146 13.24 6.87 -8.38
CA GLU A 146 14.01 6.21 -9.43
C GLU A 146 13.16 5.36 -10.37
N LYS A 147 11.94 5.00 -9.96
CA LYS A 147 11.04 4.16 -10.76
C LYS A 147 10.55 4.86 -12.02
N THR A 148 10.34 4.06 -13.06
CA THR A 148 9.96 4.49 -14.41
C THR A 148 8.85 3.63 -14.99
N SER A 149 8.41 3.93 -16.20
CA SER A 149 7.43 3.13 -16.94
C SER A 149 7.88 1.67 -17.07
N GLY A 150 6.98 0.74 -16.75
CA GLY A 150 7.20 -0.72 -16.71
C GLY A 150 7.51 -1.26 -15.33
N ASP A 151 7.87 -0.41 -14.36
CA ASP A 151 8.19 -0.87 -13.00
C ASP A 151 6.92 -1.21 -12.22
N ALA A 152 7.01 -2.28 -11.45
CA ALA A 152 5.95 -2.71 -10.55
C ALA A 152 6.02 -1.97 -9.21
N VAL A 153 4.85 -1.69 -8.63
CA VAL A 153 4.71 -1.09 -7.31
C VAL A 153 3.67 -1.84 -6.47
N ASN A 154 3.89 -1.95 -5.18
CA ASN A 154 2.88 -2.43 -4.25
C ASN A 154 1.85 -1.32 -4.00
N VAL A 155 0.58 -1.67 -4.05
CA VAL A 155 -0.52 -0.75 -3.79
C VAL A 155 -1.36 -1.28 -2.63
N GLU A 156 -1.52 -0.45 -1.60
CA GLU A 156 -2.47 -0.67 -0.51
C GLU A 156 -3.53 0.42 -0.56
N PHE A 157 -4.79 0.02 -0.63
CA PHE A 157 -5.93 0.94 -0.59
C PHE A 157 -6.18 1.44 0.84
N ASP A 158 -6.77 2.61 0.96
CA ASP A 158 -7.18 3.14 2.25
C ASP A 158 -8.12 2.13 2.96
N MET A 159 -7.74 1.72 4.17
CA MET A 159 -8.50 0.75 4.94
C MET A 159 -9.94 1.21 5.25
N MET A 160 -10.17 2.54 5.35
CA MET A 160 -11.51 3.08 5.51
C MET A 160 -12.40 2.75 4.32
N ALA A 161 -11.88 2.86 3.10
CA ALA A 161 -12.62 2.49 1.89
C ALA A 161 -12.95 0.99 1.86
N LYS A 162 -12.02 0.13 2.26
CA LYS A 162 -12.23 -1.33 2.36
C LYS A 162 -13.35 -1.70 3.36
N TYR A 163 -13.33 -1.11 4.54
CA TYR A 163 -14.37 -1.37 5.54
C TYR A 163 -15.73 -0.79 5.16
N MET A 164 -15.76 0.42 4.57
CA MET A 164 -17.01 1.01 4.06
C MET A 164 -17.61 0.16 2.95
N GLU A 165 -16.82 -0.31 1.99
CA GLU A 165 -17.30 -1.23 0.96
C GLU A 165 -17.90 -2.50 1.57
N ARG A 166 -17.20 -3.12 2.52
CA ARG A 166 -17.68 -4.34 3.18
C ARG A 166 -19.02 -4.11 3.91
N LEU A 167 -19.17 -3.00 4.61
CA LEU A 167 -20.41 -2.66 5.30
C LEU A 167 -21.57 -2.44 4.32
N LEU A 168 -21.33 -1.77 3.19
CA LEU A 168 -22.35 -1.56 2.15
C LEU A 168 -22.78 -2.87 1.51
N GLN A 169 -21.86 -3.80 1.24
CA GLN A 169 -22.17 -5.13 0.71
C GLN A 169 -23.04 -5.94 1.67
N VAL A 170 -22.74 -5.91 2.98
CA VAL A 170 -23.55 -6.60 4.00
C VAL A 170 -24.92 -5.94 4.15
N SER A 171 -24.98 -4.61 4.15
CA SER A 171 -26.25 -3.86 4.24
C SER A 171 -27.13 -4.06 3.03
N GLY A 172 -26.57 -4.19 1.82
CA GLY A 172 -27.33 -4.48 0.59
C GLY A 172 -27.93 -5.90 0.57
N GLN A 173 -27.45 -6.82 1.39
CA GLN A 173 -28.02 -8.16 1.58
C GLN A 173 -29.15 -8.19 2.64
N THR A 174 -29.28 -7.15 3.44
CA THR A 174 -30.35 -7.02 4.42
C THR A 174 -31.56 -6.32 3.79
N THR A 175 -32.38 -7.12 3.12
CA THR A 175 -33.84 -6.95 3.05
C THR A 175 -34.37 -5.64 2.48
N GLY A 176 -34.46 -5.53 1.17
CA GLY A 176 -35.64 -4.89 0.61
C GLY A 176 -36.89 -5.62 1.16
N LEU A 177 -37.89 -4.88 1.63
CA LEU A 177 -39.21 -5.42 1.87
C LEU A 177 -39.71 -5.97 0.52
N THR A 178 -39.60 -7.29 0.33
CA THR A 178 -40.17 -7.94 -0.84
C THR A 178 -41.65 -8.20 -0.59
N GLU A 179 -42.45 -8.23 -1.64
CA GLU A 179 -43.90 -8.51 -1.59
C GLU A 179 -44.15 -9.87 -0.86
N GLU A 180 -43.28 -10.88 -1.07
CA GLU A 180 -43.34 -12.16 -0.39
C GLU A 180 -43.13 -12.02 1.13
N ARG A 181 -42.26 -11.13 1.57
CA ARG A 181 -41.98 -10.94 3.01
C ARG A 181 -43.08 -10.10 3.70
N LEU A 182 -43.70 -9.18 2.98
CA LEU A 182 -44.90 -8.48 3.45
C LEU A 182 -46.06 -9.46 3.63
N GLN A 183 -46.31 -10.36 2.67
CA GLN A 183 -47.32 -11.42 2.78
C GLN A 183 -47.04 -12.39 3.93
N GLN A 184 -45.81 -12.77 4.20
CA GLN A 184 -45.41 -13.61 5.35
C GLN A 184 -45.60 -12.88 6.68
N LEU A 185 -45.56 -11.56 6.72
CA LEU A 185 -45.80 -10.73 7.90
C LEU A 185 -47.28 -10.35 8.07
N GLY A 186 -48.20 -10.78 7.16
CA GLY A 186 -49.63 -10.56 7.26
C GLY A 186 -50.11 -9.22 6.67
N PHE A 187 -49.33 -8.59 5.79
CA PHE A 187 -49.71 -7.38 5.04
C PHE A 187 -50.04 -7.71 3.59
#